data_d3319e0489ed950463fdee46391133d6
#
_entry.id   d3319e0489ed950463fdee46391133d6
#
_cell.length_a   1.000
_cell.length_b   1.000
_cell.length_c   1.000
_cell.angle_alpha   90.00
_cell.angle_beta   90.00
_cell.angle_gamma   90.00
#
_symmetry.space_group_name_H-M   'P 1'
#
loop_
_entity.id
_entity.type
_entity.pdbx_description
1 polymer ?
#
loop_
_entity_poly.entity_id
_entity_poly.type
_entity_poly.pdbx_seq_one_letter_code
_entity_poly.pdbx_strand_id
1 'polypeptide(L)'
;MKIILLFISLTACFFLGAQMEKYPQNYFRSPMDIPLYLAGNFGELRANHFHAGIDIKTQGIEGKKIYASAEGHVSRVKIELGGYGKIIYVDHPN
;
A
#
# COMPACT_ATOMS: atom_id res chain seq x y z
N MET A 1 16.79 -2.08 48.07
CA MET A 1 17.61 -1.58 46.97
C MET A 1 17.43 -2.36 45.67
N LYS A 2 17.56 -3.70 45.69
CA LYS A 2 17.43 -4.53 44.48
C LYS A 2 16.03 -4.42 43.79
N ILE A 3 14.96 -4.27 44.57
CA ILE A 3 13.59 -4.17 44.07
C ILE A 3 13.35 -2.84 43.34
N ILE A 4 13.93 -1.75 43.85
CA ILE A 4 13.81 -0.41 43.24
C ILE A 4 14.51 -0.35 41.89
N LEU A 5 15.69 -0.98 41.75
CA LEU A 5 16.40 -1.09 40.46
C LEU A 5 15.63 -1.90 39.42
N LEU A 6 14.94 -2.96 39.86
CA LEU A 6 14.09 -3.77 38.98
C LEU A 6 12.91 -2.95 38.43
N PHE A 7 12.27 -2.14 39.28
CA PHE A 7 11.17 -1.24 38.87
C PHE A 7 11.60 -0.18 37.86
N ILE A 8 12.77 0.43 38.04
CA ILE A 8 13.33 1.43 37.14
C ILE A 8 13.63 0.79 35.77
N SER A 9 14.19 -0.42 35.74
CA SER A 9 14.46 -1.16 34.51
C SER A 9 13.19 -1.51 33.74
N LEU A 10 12.11 -1.93 34.42
CA LEU A 10 10.83 -2.24 33.82
C LEU A 10 10.18 -1.00 33.22
N THR A 11 10.24 0.15 33.89
CA THR A 11 9.71 1.42 33.44
C THR A 11 10.48 1.93 32.22
N ALA A 12 11.80 1.77 32.17
CA ALA A 12 12.62 2.15 31.01
C ALA A 12 12.27 1.33 29.77
N CYS A 13 12.04 0.02 29.90
CA CYS A 13 11.59 -0.83 28.79
C CYS A 13 10.21 -0.42 28.26
N PHE A 14 9.30 0.03 29.13
CA PHE A 14 7.97 0.50 28.73
C PHE A 14 8.06 1.79 27.92
N PHE A 15 8.92 2.73 28.30
CA PHE A 15 9.16 3.97 27.56
C PHE A 15 9.80 3.74 26.20
N LEU A 16 10.71 2.79 26.08
CA LEU A 16 11.33 2.42 24.81
C LEU A 16 10.31 1.84 23.81
N GLY A 17 9.34 1.05 24.28
CA GLY A 17 8.26 0.51 23.46
C GLY A 17 7.26 1.56 22.98
N ALA A 18 7.15 2.73 23.67
CA ALA A 18 6.28 3.84 23.28
C ALA A 18 6.90 4.78 22.23
N GLN A 19 8.19 4.64 21.92
CA GLN A 19 8.92 5.43 20.92
C GLN A 19 8.88 4.78 19.53
N MET A 20 7.71 4.31 19.09
CA MET A 20 7.53 3.82 17.73
C MET A 20 7.57 4.98 16.73
N GLU A 21 8.22 4.76 15.60
CA GLU A 21 8.20 5.71 14.48
C GLU A 21 6.77 6.07 14.11
N LYS A 22 6.49 7.36 14.02
CA LYS A 22 5.19 7.84 13.53
C LYS A 22 5.22 7.85 12.01
N TYR A 23 4.42 7.01 11.43
CA TYR A 23 4.19 7.04 9.99
C TYR A 23 3.25 8.19 9.60
N PRO A 24 3.44 8.81 8.41
CA PRO A 24 2.52 9.84 7.95
C PRO A 24 1.08 9.33 7.91
N GLN A 25 0.18 10.11 8.49
CA GLN A 25 -1.25 9.84 8.40
C GLN A 25 -1.83 10.51 7.15
N ASN A 26 -2.87 9.91 6.57
CA ASN A 26 -3.53 10.42 5.37
C ASN A 26 -2.58 10.61 4.15
N TYR A 27 -1.53 9.80 4.09
CA TYR A 27 -0.56 9.83 3.01
C TYR A 27 -1.12 9.26 1.70
N PHE A 28 -1.89 8.19 1.79
CA PHE A 28 -2.48 7.54 0.64
C PHE A 28 -3.89 8.03 0.36
N ARG A 29 -4.22 8.18 -0.91
CA ARG A 29 -5.59 8.39 -1.37
C ARG A 29 -6.09 7.18 -2.15
N SER A 30 -7.41 7.05 -2.28
CA SER A 30 -7.99 6.05 -3.17
C SER A 30 -7.59 6.33 -4.62
N PRO A 31 -7.23 5.30 -5.39
CA PRO A 31 -6.91 5.46 -6.81
C PRO A 31 -8.13 5.78 -7.68
N MET A 32 -9.33 5.72 -7.16
CA MET A 32 -10.57 6.00 -7.89
C MET A 32 -11.56 6.80 -7.03
N ASP A 33 -12.46 7.53 -7.69
CA ASP A 33 -13.51 8.33 -7.03
C ASP A 33 -14.76 7.52 -6.67
N ILE A 34 -14.78 6.23 -6.97
CA ILE A 34 -15.86 5.30 -6.66
C ILE A 34 -15.48 4.39 -5.49
N PRO A 35 -16.45 3.78 -4.79
CA PRO A 35 -16.15 2.77 -3.79
C PRO A 35 -15.32 1.63 -4.38
N LEU A 36 -14.31 1.18 -3.64
CA LEU A 36 -13.40 0.13 -4.09
C LEU A 36 -14.02 -1.25 -3.84
N TYR A 37 -14.58 -1.84 -4.88
CA TYR A 37 -14.97 -3.24 -4.90
C TYR A 37 -13.94 -4.04 -5.68
N LEU A 38 -13.40 -5.08 -5.08
CA LEU A 38 -12.35 -5.88 -5.69
C LEU A 38 -12.93 -6.97 -6.59
N ALA A 39 -12.39 -7.06 -7.81
CA ALA A 39 -12.60 -8.19 -8.71
C ALA A 39 -11.54 -9.27 -8.51
N GLY A 40 -10.36 -8.92 -8.00
CA GLY A 40 -9.28 -9.82 -7.66
C GLY A 40 -8.48 -9.32 -6.46
N ASN A 41 -8.14 -10.24 -5.55
CA ASN A 41 -7.40 -9.94 -4.33
C ASN A 41 -5.90 -10.09 -4.53
N PHE A 42 -5.12 -9.40 -3.70
CA PHE A 42 -3.68 -9.63 -3.63
C PHE A 42 -3.39 -11.07 -3.17
N GLY A 43 -2.44 -11.71 -3.84
CA GLY A 43 -2.04 -13.08 -3.53
C GLY A 43 -3.00 -14.16 -4.05
N GLU A 44 -4.06 -13.80 -4.78
CA GLU A 44 -4.96 -14.75 -5.40
C GLU A 44 -4.21 -15.63 -6.41
N LEU A 45 -4.48 -16.94 -6.39
CA LEU A 45 -3.82 -17.88 -7.29
C LEU A 45 -4.25 -17.65 -8.75
N ARG A 46 -3.30 -17.43 -9.61
CA ARG A 46 -3.44 -17.36 -11.08
C ARG A 46 -2.86 -18.63 -11.71
N ALA A 47 -2.98 -18.77 -13.03
CA ALA A 47 -2.59 -20.00 -13.74
C ALA A 47 -1.14 -20.45 -13.46
N ASN A 48 -0.20 -19.53 -13.32
CA ASN A 48 1.23 -19.81 -13.12
C ASN A 48 1.94 -18.88 -12.15
N HIS A 49 1.19 -18.04 -11.44
CA HIS A 49 1.75 -17.09 -10.47
C HIS A 49 0.66 -16.63 -9.50
N PHE A 50 1.07 -15.98 -8.40
CA PHE A 50 0.16 -15.30 -7.50
C PHE A 50 -0.09 -13.87 -7.98
N HIS A 51 -1.31 -13.37 -7.76
CA HIS A 51 -1.68 -12.01 -8.10
C HIS A 51 -0.89 -11.01 -7.24
N ALA A 52 -0.11 -10.16 -7.88
CA ALA A 52 0.78 -9.20 -7.22
C ALA A 52 0.14 -7.84 -6.93
N GLY A 53 -1.16 -7.73 -7.05
CA GLY A 53 -1.90 -6.49 -6.82
C GLY A 53 -3.36 -6.76 -6.49
N ILE A 54 -4.18 -5.75 -6.72
CA ILE A 54 -5.64 -5.85 -6.61
C ILE A 54 -6.29 -5.43 -7.91
N ASP A 55 -7.39 -6.08 -8.26
CA ASP A 55 -8.23 -5.69 -9.39
C ASP A 55 -9.45 -4.96 -8.86
N ILE A 56 -9.73 -3.78 -9.40
CA ILE A 56 -10.83 -2.93 -8.95
C ILE A 56 -11.93 -2.93 -9.99
N LYS A 57 -13.17 -3.17 -9.54
CA LYS A 57 -14.35 -3.10 -10.42
C LYS A 57 -14.62 -1.66 -10.83
N THR A 58 -14.88 -1.45 -12.13
CA THR A 58 -15.13 -0.14 -12.74
C THR A 58 -16.60 0.07 -13.12
N GLN A 59 -17.51 -0.69 -12.51
CA GLN A 59 -18.95 -0.64 -12.81
C GLN A 59 -19.29 -0.99 -14.29
N GLY A 60 -18.39 -1.75 -14.96
CA GLY A 60 -18.55 -2.12 -16.37
C GLY A 60 -18.41 -0.93 -17.35
N ILE A 61 -17.81 0.16 -16.89
CA ILE A 61 -17.67 1.40 -17.68
C ILE A 61 -16.20 1.68 -17.95
N GLU A 62 -15.87 1.98 -19.20
CA GLU A 62 -14.55 2.46 -19.59
C GLU A 62 -14.43 3.97 -19.37
N GLY A 63 -13.19 4.46 -19.30
CA GLY A 63 -12.90 5.89 -19.21
C GLY A 63 -12.97 6.48 -17.80
N LYS A 64 -13.07 5.66 -16.77
CA LYS A 64 -12.99 6.15 -15.39
C LYS A 64 -11.61 6.67 -15.07
N LYS A 65 -11.57 7.78 -14.34
CA LYS A 65 -10.31 8.40 -13.91
C LYS A 65 -9.60 7.53 -12.88
N ILE A 66 -8.29 7.42 -13.02
CA ILE A 66 -7.40 6.73 -12.08
C ILE A 66 -6.43 7.77 -11.54
N TYR A 67 -6.22 7.74 -10.24
CA TYR A 67 -5.34 8.67 -9.54
C TYR A 67 -4.16 7.92 -8.92
N ALA A 68 -2.99 8.55 -8.91
CA ALA A 68 -1.89 8.05 -8.11
C ALA A 68 -2.28 8.05 -6.63
N SER A 69 -2.01 6.94 -5.94
CA SER A 69 -2.39 6.78 -4.54
C SER A 69 -1.52 7.60 -3.59
N ALA A 70 -0.39 8.11 -4.05
CA ALA A 70 0.51 8.99 -3.32
C ALA A 70 1.28 9.88 -4.29
N GLU A 71 1.93 10.90 -3.75
CA GLU A 71 2.81 11.78 -4.51
C GLU A 71 3.92 10.97 -5.19
N GLY A 72 4.23 11.31 -6.43
CA GLY A 72 5.26 10.62 -7.19
C GLY A 72 5.36 11.15 -8.61
N HIS A 73 6.17 10.46 -9.40
CA HIS A 73 6.33 10.78 -10.82
C HIS A 73 6.23 9.52 -11.66
N VAL A 74 5.75 9.67 -12.89
CA VAL A 74 5.70 8.58 -13.86
C VAL A 74 7.13 8.26 -14.30
N SER A 75 7.59 7.07 -13.95
CA SER A 75 8.95 6.62 -14.32
C SER A 75 8.96 5.79 -15.60
N ARG A 76 7.84 5.17 -15.94
CA ARG A 76 7.76 4.32 -17.14
C ARG A 76 6.32 4.19 -17.60
N VAL A 77 6.13 4.13 -18.91
CA VAL A 77 4.88 3.72 -19.56
C VAL A 77 5.20 2.54 -20.47
N LYS A 78 4.39 1.50 -20.39
CA LYS A 78 4.62 0.26 -21.14
C LYS A 78 3.29 -0.34 -21.63
N ILE A 79 3.36 -1.04 -22.76
CA ILE A 79 2.25 -1.86 -23.25
C ILE A 79 2.77 -3.28 -23.39
N GLU A 80 2.15 -4.23 -22.70
CA GLU A 80 2.48 -5.65 -22.74
C GLU A 80 1.33 -6.45 -23.36
N LEU A 81 1.58 -7.08 -24.47
CA LEU A 81 0.65 -8.05 -25.06
C LEU A 81 0.75 -9.37 -24.29
N GLY A 82 -0.38 -9.85 -23.77
CA GLY A 82 -0.44 -11.08 -22.99
C GLY A 82 0.08 -10.98 -21.54
N GLY A 83 0.36 -9.77 -21.06
CA GLY A 83 0.73 -9.47 -19.68
C GLY A 83 -0.25 -8.51 -19.03
N TYR A 84 0.26 -7.46 -18.39
CA TYR A 84 -0.57 -6.45 -17.72
C TYR A 84 -1.32 -5.51 -18.70
N GLY A 85 -1.07 -5.57 -19.99
CA GLY A 85 -1.67 -4.66 -20.97
C GLY A 85 -1.01 -3.29 -20.91
N LYS A 86 -1.81 -2.25 -20.70
CA LYS A 86 -1.32 -0.87 -20.56
C LYS A 86 -0.91 -0.60 -19.13
N ILE A 87 0.35 -0.22 -18.93
CA ILE A 87 0.94 -0.05 -17.60
C ILE A 87 1.55 1.33 -17.46
N ILE A 88 1.33 1.94 -16.31
CA ILE A 88 2.03 3.15 -15.86
C ILE A 88 2.74 2.81 -14.56
N TYR A 89 4.04 3.06 -14.52
CA TYR A 89 4.84 2.94 -13.30
C TYR A 89 4.99 4.32 -12.66
N VAL A 90 4.69 4.40 -11.40
CA VAL A 90 4.81 5.62 -10.61
C VAL A 90 5.80 5.36 -9.48
N ASP A 91 6.86 6.15 -9.44
CA ASP A 91 7.83 6.10 -8.35
C ASP A 91 7.48 7.16 -7.31
N HIS A 92 7.49 6.75 -6.07
CA HIS A 92 7.18 7.60 -4.93
C HIS A 92 8.47 7.99 -4.19
N PRO A 93 8.60 9.26 -3.74
CA PRO A 93 9.82 9.72 -3.08
C PRO A 93 10.06 9.14 -1.70
N ASN A 94 9.06 8.55 -1.09
CA ASN A 94 9.12 7.99 0.27
C ASN A 94 8.82 6.50 0.32
#